data_e18e0babb6c1670a2e40752f24ec6657
#
_entry.id   e18e0babb6c1670a2e40752f24ec6657
#
_cell.length_a   1.000
_cell.length_b   1.000
_cell.length_c   1.000
_cell.angle_alpha   90.00
_cell.angle_beta   90.00
_cell.angle_gamma   90.00
#
_symmetry.space_group_name_H-M   'P 1'
#
loop_
_entity.id
_entity.type
_entity.pdbx_description
1 polymer ?
#
loop_
_entity_poly.entity_id
_entity_poly.type
_entity_poly.pdbx_seq_one_letter_code
_entity_poly.pdbx_strand_id
1 'polypeptide(L)'
;HISYEGGILEDPNFAPEDSMWRLTVSPEKAPNKPQIIELTYKHGDVVAIDGVRMSPAKVLAHLNTVGGKHGIGRLDKVENRYVGMKSRGCYETPGGTILLSGHRAIESITLDREVLALKEDLMPRYARLVYNGYWFSPERELLQGLIDASQATANGKVRLKLYKGTIMCVGRESKTDSLFDTRIATFDDDGGAYNQADAGGFIKLNALRMRIAGNLKNQRAARAAKTTTRKTTAKKKA
;
A
#
# COMPACT_ATOMS: atom_id res chain seq x y z
N HIS A 1 9.27 16.98 -4.97
CA HIS A 1 10.13 16.25 -4.03
C HIS A 1 11.58 16.69 -4.12
N ILE A 2 12.37 16.38 -3.12
CA ILE A 2 13.83 16.54 -3.12
C ILE A 2 14.46 15.17 -2.83
N SER A 3 15.58 14.88 -3.46
CA SER A 3 16.43 13.72 -3.18
C SER A 3 17.83 14.18 -2.76
N TYR A 4 18.42 13.43 -1.86
CA TYR A 4 19.79 13.62 -1.37
C TYR A 4 20.53 12.30 -1.49
N GLU A 5 21.71 12.33 -2.11
CA GLU A 5 22.55 11.16 -2.35
C GLU A 5 24.03 11.56 -2.18
N GLY A 6 24.89 10.57 -1.93
CA GLY A 6 26.34 10.78 -1.86
C GLY A 6 26.84 11.35 -0.54
N GLY A 7 28.15 11.63 -0.47
CA GLY A 7 28.82 12.13 0.72
C GLY A 7 28.66 11.19 1.91
N ILE A 8 28.25 11.71 3.06
CA ILE A 8 28.05 10.93 4.29
C ILE A 8 26.97 9.83 4.16
N LEU A 9 26.06 9.97 3.19
CA LEU A 9 25.01 8.98 2.95
C LEU A 9 25.52 7.70 2.27
N GLU A 10 26.75 7.70 1.74
CA GLU A 10 27.38 6.51 1.17
C GLU A 10 27.67 5.44 2.23
N ASP A 11 27.82 5.85 3.49
CA ASP A 11 27.84 4.92 4.63
C ASP A 11 26.41 4.67 5.11
N PRO A 12 25.85 3.45 4.91
CA PRO A 12 24.48 3.13 5.35
C PRO A 12 24.30 3.16 6.87
N ASN A 13 25.38 3.15 7.64
CA ASN A 13 25.35 3.22 9.10
C ASN A 13 25.29 4.67 9.63
N PHE A 14 25.41 5.67 8.76
CA PHE A 14 25.38 7.08 9.14
C PHE A 14 23.96 7.64 9.12
N ALA A 15 23.51 8.29 10.21
CA ALA A 15 22.19 8.92 10.26
C ALA A 15 22.15 10.19 9.39
N PRO A 16 21.08 10.41 8.60
CA PRO A 16 20.90 11.65 7.86
C PRO A 16 20.82 12.85 8.81
N GLU A 17 21.60 13.90 8.54
CA GLU A 17 21.61 15.11 9.36
C GLU A 17 20.30 15.91 9.23
N ASP A 18 19.86 16.52 10.34
CA ASP A 18 18.64 17.37 10.35
C ASP A 18 18.75 18.56 9.38
N SER A 19 19.96 19.10 9.18
CA SER A 19 20.25 20.21 8.25
C SER A 19 19.97 19.90 6.78
N MET A 20 19.94 18.62 6.43
CA MET A 20 19.75 18.14 5.07
C MET A 20 18.29 18.29 4.61
N TRP A 21 17.33 18.15 5.53
CA TRP A 21 15.91 18.20 5.22
C TRP A 21 15.41 19.64 5.00
N ARG A 22 14.90 19.94 3.80
CA ARG A 22 14.52 21.30 3.39
C ARG A 22 13.03 21.53 3.22
N LEU A 23 12.28 20.49 2.88
CA LEU A 23 10.83 20.60 2.68
C LEU A 23 10.04 20.26 3.95
N THR A 24 10.63 19.51 4.86
CA THR A 24 9.95 18.97 6.03
C THR A 24 10.65 19.36 7.32
N VAL A 25 9.87 19.68 8.34
CA VAL A 25 10.39 19.77 9.72
C VAL A 25 10.57 18.37 10.29
N SER A 26 11.44 18.18 11.29
CA SER A 26 11.50 16.89 11.96
C SER A 26 10.18 16.62 12.71
N PRO A 27 9.73 15.36 12.81
CA PRO A 27 8.49 15.01 13.52
C PRO A 27 8.43 15.53 14.96
N GLU A 28 9.58 15.61 15.64
CA GLU A 28 9.69 16.13 17.00
C GLU A 28 9.37 17.64 17.07
N LYS A 29 9.82 18.39 16.04
CA LYS A 29 9.61 19.85 15.92
C LYS A 29 8.26 20.21 15.29
N ALA A 30 7.55 19.25 14.72
CA ALA A 30 6.23 19.45 14.10
C ALA A 30 5.16 19.85 15.14
N PRO A 31 4.11 20.57 14.72
CA PRO A 31 3.06 21.06 15.63
C PRO A 31 2.44 19.95 16.49
N ASN A 32 2.21 20.24 17.77
CA ASN A 32 1.48 19.35 18.70
C ASN A 32 -0.02 19.27 18.41
N LYS A 33 -0.57 20.19 17.60
CA LYS A 33 -1.97 20.17 17.17
C LYS A 33 -2.06 19.45 15.82
N PRO A 34 -2.83 18.35 15.72
CA PRO A 34 -3.06 17.69 14.44
C PRO A 34 -3.85 18.60 13.49
N GLN A 35 -3.69 18.40 12.19
CA GLN A 35 -4.48 19.04 11.16
C GLN A 35 -5.27 17.98 10.39
N ILE A 36 -6.58 18.23 10.20
CA ILE A 36 -7.43 17.42 9.33
C ILE A 36 -7.57 18.18 8.01
N ILE A 37 -7.42 17.45 6.89
CA ILE A 37 -7.68 17.94 5.54
C ILE A 37 -8.67 17.00 4.85
N GLU A 38 -9.52 17.55 3.97
CA GLU A 38 -10.42 16.78 3.13
C GLU A 38 -9.97 16.85 1.68
N LEU A 39 -9.71 15.70 1.06
CA LEU A 39 -9.39 15.56 -0.37
C LEU A 39 -10.65 15.12 -1.11
N THR A 40 -11.04 15.84 -2.17
CA THR A 40 -12.13 15.44 -3.07
C THR A 40 -11.56 14.83 -4.33
N TYR A 41 -11.98 13.59 -4.63
CA TYR A 41 -11.53 12.78 -5.76
C TYR A 41 -12.55 12.76 -6.89
N LYS A 42 -12.07 12.82 -8.13
CA LYS A 42 -12.82 12.54 -9.35
C LYS A 42 -11.95 11.70 -10.29
N HIS A 43 -12.41 10.49 -10.61
CA HIS A 43 -11.67 9.51 -11.43
C HIS A 43 -10.23 9.30 -10.93
N GLY A 44 -10.05 9.17 -9.61
CA GLY A 44 -8.75 8.98 -8.99
C GLY A 44 -7.93 10.26 -8.75
N ASP A 45 -8.26 11.36 -9.39
CA ASP A 45 -7.55 12.63 -9.24
C ASP A 45 -8.13 13.51 -8.13
N VAL A 46 -7.27 14.18 -7.37
CA VAL A 46 -7.68 15.19 -6.39
C VAL A 46 -8.03 16.49 -7.12
N VAL A 47 -9.30 16.86 -7.05
CA VAL A 47 -9.84 18.08 -7.70
C VAL A 47 -10.10 19.22 -6.74
N ALA A 48 -10.16 18.97 -5.42
CA ALA A 48 -10.31 19.99 -4.40
C ALA A 48 -9.70 19.56 -3.06
N ILE A 49 -9.26 20.53 -2.26
CA ILE A 49 -8.83 20.37 -0.87
C ILE A 49 -9.68 21.28 0.00
N ASP A 50 -10.28 20.74 1.07
CA ASP A 50 -11.17 21.45 2.00
C ASP A 50 -12.29 22.24 1.26
N GLY A 51 -12.82 21.63 0.19
CA GLY A 51 -13.87 22.21 -0.66
C GLY A 51 -13.36 23.23 -1.69
N VAL A 52 -12.11 23.64 -1.66
CA VAL A 52 -11.52 24.59 -2.61
C VAL A 52 -10.95 23.85 -3.84
N ARG A 53 -11.50 24.12 -5.03
CA ARG A 53 -11.01 23.55 -6.28
C ARG A 53 -9.62 24.10 -6.65
N MET A 54 -8.74 23.24 -7.07
CA MET A 54 -7.37 23.57 -7.43
C MET A 54 -6.92 22.81 -8.68
N SER A 55 -5.96 23.39 -9.42
CA SER A 55 -5.24 22.64 -10.46
C SER A 55 -4.32 21.59 -9.83
N PRO A 56 -3.96 20.50 -10.53
CA PRO A 56 -3.07 19.46 -10.00
C PRO A 56 -1.75 20.01 -9.43
N ALA A 57 -1.14 21.00 -10.09
CA ALA A 57 0.08 21.65 -9.61
C ALA A 57 -0.14 22.39 -8.29
N LYS A 58 -1.28 23.09 -8.13
CA LYS A 58 -1.63 23.79 -6.88
C LYS A 58 -1.96 22.81 -5.77
N VAL A 59 -2.64 21.70 -6.07
CA VAL A 59 -2.88 20.60 -5.13
C VAL A 59 -1.56 20.11 -4.55
N LEU A 60 -0.59 19.74 -5.42
CA LEU A 60 0.70 19.23 -4.98
C LEU A 60 1.48 20.25 -4.16
N ALA A 61 1.51 21.51 -4.59
CA ALA A 61 2.19 22.60 -3.86
C ALA A 61 1.57 22.81 -2.46
N HIS A 62 0.26 22.87 -2.37
CA HIS A 62 -0.45 23.00 -1.09
C HIS A 62 -0.14 21.83 -0.15
N LEU A 63 -0.23 20.60 -0.65
CA LEU A 63 0.05 19.39 0.15
C LEU A 63 1.52 19.28 0.55
N ASN A 64 2.47 19.78 -0.28
CA ASN A 64 3.87 19.87 0.11
C ASN A 64 4.05 20.80 1.30
N THR A 65 3.39 21.97 1.29
CA THR A 65 3.45 22.93 2.40
C THR A 65 2.86 22.35 3.69
N VAL A 66 1.66 21.81 3.61
CA VAL A 66 0.96 21.25 4.78
C VAL A 66 1.66 20.02 5.32
N GLY A 67 2.07 19.09 4.42
CA GLY A 67 2.78 17.87 4.79
C GLY A 67 4.16 18.16 5.37
N GLY A 68 4.90 19.10 4.78
CA GLY A 68 6.20 19.54 5.27
C GLY A 68 6.12 20.11 6.69
N LYS A 69 5.11 20.95 6.96
CA LYS A 69 4.85 21.47 8.31
C LYS A 69 4.63 20.38 9.36
N HIS A 70 4.03 19.27 8.97
CA HIS A 70 3.77 18.12 9.85
C HIS A 70 4.84 17.04 9.82
N GLY A 71 5.98 17.28 9.16
CA GLY A 71 7.11 16.34 9.09
C GLY A 71 6.82 15.09 8.26
N ILE A 72 5.87 15.15 7.33
CA ILE A 72 5.42 14.01 6.52
C ILE A 72 6.32 13.87 5.29
N GLY A 73 6.60 12.62 4.90
CA GLY A 73 7.20 12.29 3.60
C GLY A 73 8.72 12.21 3.58
N ARG A 74 9.40 12.07 4.73
CA ARG A 74 10.81 11.70 4.80
C ARG A 74 10.97 10.20 4.57
N LEU A 75 11.92 9.83 3.74
CA LEU A 75 12.27 8.44 3.45
C LEU A 75 13.77 8.30 3.32
N ASP A 76 14.38 7.36 4.04
CA ASP A 76 15.74 6.87 3.84
C ASP A 76 15.64 5.47 3.23
N LYS A 77 16.23 5.27 2.07
CA LYS A 77 16.08 4.03 1.32
C LYS A 77 17.37 3.58 0.67
N VAL A 78 17.72 2.32 0.85
CA VAL A 78 18.71 1.63 0.02
C VAL A 78 17.99 0.97 -1.13
N GLU A 79 18.37 1.32 -2.36
CA GLU A 79 17.75 0.85 -3.59
C GLU A 79 18.75 0.08 -4.47
N ASN A 80 18.25 -0.63 -5.47
CA ASN A 80 19.06 -1.27 -6.48
C ASN A 80 18.99 -0.45 -7.76
N ARG A 81 20.10 0.12 -8.19
CA ARG A 81 20.17 0.81 -9.48
C ARG A 81 19.97 -0.17 -10.63
N TYR A 82 19.54 0.33 -11.79
CA TYR A 82 19.31 -0.49 -12.98
C TYR A 82 20.56 -1.32 -13.37
N VAL A 83 21.74 -0.79 -13.15
CA VAL A 83 23.04 -1.47 -13.39
C VAL A 83 23.42 -2.52 -12.32
N GLY A 84 22.54 -2.75 -11.33
CA GLY A 84 22.70 -3.82 -10.34
C GLY A 84 23.41 -3.45 -9.05
N MET A 85 24.01 -2.24 -8.93
CA MET A 85 24.61 -1.80 -7.69
C MET A 85 23.61 -1.21 -6.71
N LYS A 86 23.90 -1.28 -5.42
CA LYS A 86 23.10 -0.62 -4.38
C LYS A 86 23.48 0.86 -4.28
N SER A 87 22.47 1.68 -3.99
CA SER A 87 22.63 3.10 -3.72
C SER A 87 21.69 3.50 -2.59
N ARG A 88 22.11 4.43 -1.74
CA ARG A 88 21.26 5.00 -0.70
C ARG A 88 20.84 6.41 -1.11
N GLY A 89 19.54 6.66 -0.95
CA GLY A 89 18.98 8.00 -1.14
C GLY A 89 18.02 8.35 0.00
N CYS A 90 18.07 9.62 0.41
CA CYS A 90 17.09 10.21 1.31
C CYS A 90 16.17 11.11 0.50
N TYR A 91 14.87 11.01 0.73
CA TYR A 91 13.86 11.68 -0.08
C TYR A 91 12.88 12.46 0.79
N GLU A 92 12.44 13.61 0.29
CA GLU A 92 11.33 14.36 0.86
C GLU A 92 10.20 14.46 -0.16
N THR A 93 9.05 13.84 0.16
CA THR A 93 7.90 13.78 -0.76
C THR A 93 6.59 14.03 0.01
N PRO A 94 6.44 15.16 0.71
CA PRO A 94 5.31 15.38 1.62
C PRO A 94 3.95 15.32 0.91
N GLY A 95 3.76 16.05 -0.16
CA GLY A 95 2.51 16.06 -0.91
C GLY A 95 2.22 14.73 -1.60
N GLY A 96 3.23 14.09 -2.19
CA GLY A 96 3.08 12.78 -2.83
C GLY A 96 2.68 11.69 -1.83
N THR A 97 3.24 11.73 -0.61
CA THR A 97 2.89 10.79 0.46
C THR A 97 1.42 10.95 0.91
N ILE A 98 0.96 12.20 1.02
CA ILE A 98 -0.45 12.50 1.35
C ILE A 98 -1.38 12.04 0.22
N LEU A 99 -1.05 12.34 -1.04
CA LEU A 99 -1.82 11.91 -2.21
C LEU A 99 -1.93 10.38 -2.28
N LEU A 100 -0.83 9.66 -2.11
CA LEU A 100 -0.82 8.19 -2.12
C LEU A 100 -1.69 7.61 -1.00
N SER A 101 -1.61 8.17 0.22
CA SER A 101 -2.42 7.72 1.35
C SER A 101 -3.91 7.94 1.12
N GLY A 102 -4.27 9.12 0.62
CA GLY A 102 -5.67 9.45 0.31
C GLY A 102 -6.22 8.64 -0.87
N HIS A 103 -5.41 8.42 -1.91
CA HIS A 103 -5.81 7.62 -3.07
C HIS A 103 -6.12 6.17 -2.67
N ARG A 104 -5.25 5.53 -1.92
CA ARG A 104 -5.51 4.18 -1.39
C ARG A 104 -6.77 4.13 -0.51
N ALA A 105 -7.05 5.21 0.22
CA ALA A 105 -8.24 5.27 1.05
C ALA A 105 -9.54 5.36 0.24
N ILE A 106 -9.59 6.12 -0.86
CA ILE A 106 -10.78 6.15 -1.73
C ILE A 106 -10.94 4.85 -2.51
N GLU A 107 -9.87 4.30 -3.06
CA GLU A 107 -9.89 3.01 -3.76
C GLU A 107 -10.42 1.89 -2.88
N SER A 108 -10.10 1.90 -1.59
CA SER A 108 -10.52 0.84 -0.66
C SER A 108 -12.04 0.67 -0.51
N ILE A 109 -12.83 1.65 -0.92
CA ILE A 109 -14.29 1.60 -0.88
C ILE A 109 -14.96 1.66 -2.26
N THR A 110 -14.19 1.95 -3.33
CA THR A 110 -14.75 2.16 -4.68
C THR A 110 -14.27 1.18 -5.71
N LEU A 111 -13.16 0.46 -5.47
CA LEU A 111 -12.69 -0.58 -6.38
C LEU A 111 -13.15 -1.96 -5.92
N ASP A 112 -13.53 -2.78 -6.91
CA ASP A 112 -13.75 -4.21 -6.68
C ASP A 112 -12.47 -4.89 -6.17
N ARG A 113 -12.62 -5.91 -5.33
CA ARG A 113 -11.53 -6.64 -4.70
C ARG A 113 -10.50 -7.17 -5.68
N GLU A 114 -10.96 -7.78 -6.77
CA GLU A 114 -10.06 -8.40 -7.75
C GLU A 114 -9.40 -7.34 -8.66
N VAL A 115 -10.10 -6.24 -8.95
CA VAL A 115 -9.53 -5.09 -9.66
C VAL A 115 -8.44 -4.43 -8.83
N LEU A 116 -8.66 -4.25 -7.52
CA LEU A 116 -7.65 -3.70 -6.61
C LEU A 116 -6.42 -4.61 -6.52
N ALA A 117 -6.62 -5.92 -6.37
CA ALA A 117 -5.53 -6.90 -6.34
C ALA A 117 -4.71 -6.89 -7.63
N LEU A 118 -5.37 -6.90 -8.79
CA LEU A 118 -4.70 -6.80 -10.10
C LEU A 118 -3.86 -5.51 -10.21
N LYS A 119 -4.41 -4.39 -9.78
CA LYS A 119 -3.69 -3.11 -9.77
C LYS A 119 -2.46 -3.16 -8.86
N GLU A 120 -2.57 -3.75 -7.67
CA GLU A 120 -1.44 -3.91 -6.74
C GLU A 120 -0.34 -4.81 -7.32
N ASP A 121 -0.68 -5.87 -8.03
CA ASP A 121 0.27 -6.74 -8.72
C ASP A 121 1.03 -6.01 -9.85
N LEU A 122 0.39 -5.06 -10.51
CA LEU A 122 0.98 -4.28 -11.60
C LEU A 122 1.84 -3.11 -11.12
N MET A 123 1.62 -2.60 -9.91
CA MET A 123 2.37 -1.45 -9.38
C MET A 123 3.90 -1.63 -9.39
N PRO A 124 4.48 -2.76 -8.94
CA PRO A 124 5.93 -2.94 -8.99
C PRO A 124 6.49 -2.96 -10.41
N ARG A 125 5.70 -3.47 -11.36
CA ARG A 125 6.08 -3.48 -12.78
C ARG A 125 6.08 -2.07 -13.36
N TYR A 126 5.02 -1.31 -13.10
CA TYR A 126 4.93 0.09 -13.51
C TYR A 126 6.08 0.93 -12.91
N ALA A 127 6.30 0.80 -11.60
CA ALA A 127 7.37 1.51 -10.90
C ALA A 127 8.75 1.20 -11.51
N ARG A 128 9.00 -0.07 -11.89
CA ARG A 128 10.26 -0.48 -12.54
C ARG A 128 10.44 0.18 -13.90
N LEU A 129 9.39 0.28 -14.69
CA LEU A 129 9.45 0.97 -16.00
C LEU A 129 9.80 2.44 -15.82
N VAL A 130 9.17 3.13 -14.88
CA VAL A 130 9.47 4.53 -14.57
C VAL A 130 10.90 4.68 -14.06
N TYR A 131 11.32 3.86 -13.10
CA TYR A 131 12.66 3.92 -12.50
C TYR A 131 13.77 3.67 -13.51
N ASN A 132 13.56 2.73 -14.44
CA ASN A 132 14.53 2.38 -15.47
C ASN A 132 14.52 3.35 -16.68
N GLY A 133 13.70 4.40 -16.65
CA GLY A 133 13.65 5.41 -17.70
C GLY A 133 12.78 5.04 -18.92
N TYR A 134 11.93 4.02 -18.81
CA TYR A 134 11.05 3.55 -19.90
C TYR A 134 9.70 4.27 -19.94
N TRP A 135 9.69 5.58 -19.66
CA TRP A 135 8.45 6.38 -19.63
C TRP A 135 7.66 6.34 -20.95
N PHE A 136 8.35 6.34 -22.09
CA PHE A 136 7.75 6.32 -23.42
C PHE A 136 7.63 4.91 -24.02
N SER A 137 7.79 3.84 -23.22
CA SER A 137 7.67 2.48 -23.72
C SER A 137 6.20 2.07 -23.94
N PRO A 138 5.91 1.25 -24.97
CA PRO A 138 4.56 0.74 -25.20
C PRO A 138 3.98 -0.01 -23.99
N GLU A 139 4.81 -0.71 -23.23
CA GLU A 139 4.39 -1.41 -22.00
C GLU A 139 3.86 -0.45 -20.95
N ARG A 140 4.56 0.69 -20.72
CA ARG A 140 4.12 1.69 -19.75
C ARG A 140 2.79 2.30 -20.20
N GLU A 141 2.63 2.59 -21.49
CA GLU A 141 1.38 3.13 -22.06
C GLU A 141 0.21 2.17 -21.90
N LEU A 142 0.42 0.88 -22.17
CA LEU A 142 -0.58 -0.16 -21.96
C LEU A 142 -0.99 -0.27 -20.46
N LEU A 143 -0.01 -0.29 -19.55
CA LEU A 143 -0.28 -0.32 -18.12
C LEU A 143 -1.01 0.94 -17.65
N GLN A 144 -0.67 2.11 -18.18
CA GLN A 144 -1.37 3.37 -17.88
C GLN A 144 -2.84 3.28 -18.25
N GLY A 145 -3.15 2.80 -19.46
CA GLY A 145 -4.54 2.63 -19.91
C GLY A 145 -5.35 1.70 -19.00
N LEU A 146 -4.74 0.64 -18.51
CA LEU A 146 -5.37 -0.27 -17.54
C LEU A 146 -5.62 0.43 -16.21
N ILE A 147 -4.62 1.16 -15.69
CA ILE A 147 -4.73 1.91 -14.43
C ILE A 147 -5.83 2.97 -14.56
N ASP A 148 -5.82 3.77 -15.65
CA ASP A 148 -6.82 4.82 -15.89
C ASP A 148 -8.23 4.25 -15.95
N ALA A 149 -8.43 3.10 -16.61
CA ALA A 149 -9.72 2.42 -16.68
C ALA A 149 -10.22 2.01 -15.29
N SER A 150 -9.32 1.59 -14.39
CA SER A 150 -9.67 1.22 -13.01
C SER A 150 -10.13 2.40 -12.17
N GLN A 151 -9.78 3.64 -12.57
CA GLN A 151 -10.07 4.84 -11.79
C GLN A 151 -11.46 5.47 -12.07
N ALA A 152 -12.22 4.92 -13.00
CA ALA A 152 -13.53 5.47 -13.38
C ALA A 152 -14.49 5.63 -12.19
N THR A 153 -14.43 4.73 -11.21
CA THR A 153 -15.24 4.72 -9.99
C THR A 153 -14.55 5.32 -8.77
N ALA A 154 -13.29 5.74 -8.87
CA ALA A 154 -12.55 6.33 -7.75
C ALA A 154 -12.99 7.79 -7.50
N ASN A 155 -14.27 7.98 -7.10
CA ASN A 155 -14.90 9.26 -6.86
C ASN A 155 -15.35 9.39 -5.40
N GLY A 156 -15.13 10.55 -4.79
CA GLY A 156 -15.60 10.77 -3.43
C GLY A 156 -14.69 11.67 -2.61
N LYS A 157 -14.74 11.52 -1.31
CA LYS A 157 -14.00 12.34 -0.35
C LYS A 157 -13.25 11.49 0.65
N VAL A 158 -12.06 11.94 1.01
CA VAL A 158 -11.22 11.32 2.04
C VAL A 158 -10.78 12.40 3.03
N ARG A 159 -10.94 12.14 4.31
CA ARG A 159 -10.42 13.00 5.38
C ARG A 159 -9.19 12.36 6.00
N LEU A 160 -8.09 13.10 6.00
CA LEU A 160 -6.81 12.68 6.52
C LEU A 160 -6.41 13.55 7.71
N LYS A 161 -6.00 12.91 8.80
CA LYS A 161 -5.39 13.57 9.95
C LYS A 161 -3.87 13.50 9.81
N LEU A 162 -3.23 14.66 9.77
CA LEU A 162 -1.80 14.86 9.67
C LEU A 162 -1.23 15.19 11.04
N TYR A 163 -0.25 14.45 11.49
CA TYR A 163 0.36 14.67 12.80
C TYR A 163 1.75 14.04 12.91
N LYS A 164 2.77 14.86 13.15
CA LYS A 164 4.12 14.42 13.51
C LYS A 164 4.65 13.27 12.64
N GLY A 165 4.73 13.47 11.34
CA GLY A 165 5.20 12.49 10.37
C GLY A 165 4.19 11.42 9.97
N THR A 166 3.01 11.37 10.62
CA THR A 166 2.01 10.33 10.41
C THR A 166 0.79 10.87 9.65
N ILE A 167 0.22 10.03 8.81
CA ILE A 167 -1.05 10.25 8.12
C ILE A 167 -2.03 9.17 8.58
N MET A 168 -3.20 9.58 9.05
CA MET A 168 -4.28 8.67 9.43
C MET A 168 -5.54 9.01 8.63
N CYS A 169 -6.11 8.03 7.93
CA CYS A 169 -7.43 8.19 7.34
C CYS A 169 -8.48 8.19 8.46
N VAL A 170 -9.22 9.30 8.58
CA VAL A 170 -10.27 9.49 9.61
C VAL A 170 -11.68 9.54 9.01
N GLY A 171 -11.80 9.37 7.72
CA GLY A 171 -13.09 9.23 7.04
C GLY A 171 -12.92 9.07 5.53
N ARG A 172 -13.82 8.34 4.93
CA ARG A 172 -13.94 8.18 3.48
C ARG A 172 -15.42 8.07 3.11
N GLU A 173 -15.78 8.68 2.00
CA GLU A 173 -17.14 8.72 1.51
C GLU A 173 -17.16 8.69 -0.02
N SER A 174 -17.99 7.87 -0.59
CA SER A 174 -18.41 7.96 -1.99
C SER A 174 -19.92 7.78 -2.07
N LYS A 175 -20.63 8.76 -2.63
CA LYS A 175 -22.09 8.74 -2.71
C LYS A 175 -22.63 7.86 -3.82
N THR A 176 -21.84 7.67 -4.88
CA THR A 176 -22.28 6.99 -6.11
C THR A 176 -21.56 5.70 -6.40
N ASP A 177 -20.31 5.57 -5.92
CA ASP A 177 -19.41 4.49 -6.36
C ASP A 177 -18.94 3.60 -5.19
N SER A 178 -19.45 3.79 -3.97
CA SER A 178 -19.06 2.97 -2.82
C SER A 178 -19.57 1.54 -2.96
N LEU A 179 -18.66 0.59 -2.87
CA LEU A 179 -18.94 -0.84 -2.74
C LEU A 179 -19.07 -1.27 -1.26
N PHE A 180 -18.82 -0.35 -0.32
CA PHE A 180 -18.97 -0.61 1.11
C PHE A 180 -20.45 -0.45 1.49
N ASP A 181 -21.16 -1.57 1.59
CA ASP A 181 -22.56 -1.60 2.05
C ASP A 181 -22.59 -1.97 3.54
N THR A 182 -23.04 -1.03 4.37
CA THR A 182 -23.12 -1.21 5.83
C THR A 182 -24.08 -2.31 6.25
N ARG A 183 -25.07 -2.65 5.42
CA ARG A 183 -26.03 -3.74 5.69
C ARG A 183 -25.38 -5.12 5.51
N ILE A 184 -24.32 -5.20 4.66
CA ILE A 184 -23.56 -6.43 4.43
C ILE A 184 -22.34 -6.48 5.35
N ALA A 185 -21.68 -5.34 5.56
CA ALA A 185 -20.46 -5.23 6.34
C ALA A 185 -20.71 -5.10 7.86
N THR A 186 -21.82 -5.67 8.35
CA THR A 186 -22.14 -5.74 9.78
C THR A 186 -21.66 -7.05 10.39
N PHE A 187 -21.31 -7.01 11.67
CA PHE A 187 -21.07 -8.19 12.50
C PHE A 187 -22.30 -8.61 13.31
N ASP A 188 -23.38 -7.83 13.24
CA ASP A 188 -24.64 -8.14 13.91
C ASP A 188 -25.40 -9.21 13.12
N ASP A 189 -25.94 -10.21 13.82
CA ASP A 189 -26.71 -11.30 13.25
C ASP A 189 -28.22 -10.96 13.28
N ASP A 190 -28.58 -9.88 12.59
CA ASP A 190 -29.95 -9.35 12.54
C ASP A 190 -30.75 -9.81 11.31
N GLY A 191 -30.34 -10.91 10.68
CA GLY A 191 -30.95 -11.42 9.46
C GLY A 191 -30.48 -10.69 8.18
N GLY A 192 -29.21 -10.24 8.19
CA GLY A 192 -28.52 -9.46 7.18
C GLY A 192 -28.70 -9.92 5.73
N ALA A 193 -28.07 -9.22 4.81
CA ALA A 193 -28.22 -9.38 3.35
C ALA A 193 -27.73 -10.74 2.81
N TYR A 194 -27.10 -11.59 3.63
CA TYR A 194 -26.69 -12.96 3.27
C TYR A 194 -26.76 -13.89 4.49
N ASN A 195 -26.87 -15.20 4.22
CA ASN A 195 -26.86 -16.22 5.27
C ASN A 195 -25.41 -16.51 5.71
N GLN A 196 -25.07 -16.18 6.95
CA GLN A 196 -23.71 -16.41 7.49
C GLN A 196 -23.34 -17.92 7.53
N ALA A 197 -24.30 -18.82 7.58
CA ALA A 197 -24.04 -20.27 7.52
C ALA A 197 -23.36 -20.70 6.21
N ASP A 198 -23.54 -19.95 5.12
CA ASP A 198 -22.92 -20.23 3.82
C ASP A 198 -21.39 -20.08 3.87
N ALA A 199 -20.87 -19.25 4.76
CA ALA A 199 -19.43 -19.12 5.00
C ALA A 199 -18.81 -20.45 5.44
N GLY A 200 -19.53 -21.27 6.23
CA GLY A 200 -19.06 -22.60 6.66
C GLY A 200 -18.88 -23.55 5.48
N GLY A 201 -19.79 -23.52 4.50
CA GLY A 201 -19.69 -24.30 3.26
C GLY A 201 -18.50 -23.87 2.40
N PHE A 202 -18.37 -22.57 2.18
CA PHE A 202 -17.26 -21.98 1.44
C PHE A 202 -15.89 -22.36 2.05
N ILE A 203 -15.73 -22.20 3.38
CA ILE A 203 -14.50 -22.54 4.09
C ILE A 203 -14.15 -24.02 3.93
N LYS A 204 -15.13 -24.93 4.06
CA LYS A 204 -14.92 -26.38 3.91
C LYS A 204 -14.42 -26.74 2.51
N LEU A 205 -15.00 -26.13 1.45
CA LEU A 205 -14.58 -26.37 0.06
C LEU A 205 -13.19 -25.77 -0.19
N ASN A 206 -12.94 -24.55 0.23
CA ASN A 206 -11.66 -23.87 0.05
C ASN A 206 -10.52 -24.61 0.78
N ALA A 207 -10.79 -25.24 1.92
CA ALA A 207 -9.82 -26.01 2.69
C ALA A 207 -9.49 -27.39 2.06
N LEU A 208 -10.21 -27.89 1.04
CA LEU A 208 -10.00 -29.22 0.49
C LEU A 208 -8.57 -29.46 0.03
N ARG A 209 -8.01 -28.56 -0.76
CA ARG A 209 -6.61 -28.67 -1.25
C ARG A 209 -5.60 -28.74 -0.11
N MET A 210 -5.81 -27.96 0.96
CA MET A 210 -4.91 -27.93 2.12
C MET A 210 -5.03 -29.21 2.94
N ARG A 211 -6.23 -29.77 3.09
CA ARG A 211 -6.47 -31.07 3.74
C ARG A 211 -5.80 -32.22 2.98
N ILE A 212 -5.90 -32.23 1.64
CA ILE A 212 -5.23 -33.23 0.81
C ILE A 212 -3.71 -33.12 0.98
N ALA A 213 -3.15 -31.92 0.89
CA ALA A 213 -1.70 -31.69 1.07
C ALA A 213 -1.24 -32.06 2.48
N GLY A 214 -2.00 -31.70 3.51
CA GLY A 214 -1.71 -32.07 4.90
C GLY A 214 -1.72 -33.59 5.13
N ASN A 215 -2.72 -34.29 4.59
CA ASN A 215 -2.79 -35.75 4.68
C ASN A 215 -1.60 -36.42 4.00
N LEU A 216 -1.20 -35.98 2.82
CA LEU A 216 0.00 -36.48 2.12
C LEU A 216 1.29 -36.22 2.92
N LYS A 217 1.42 -35.03 3.51
CA LYS A 217 2.56 -34.69 4.38
C LYS A 217 2.62 -35.62 5.59
N ASN A 218 1.50 -35.86 6.25
CA ASN A 218 1.42 -36.77 7.40
C ASN A 218 1.74 -38.23 7.02
N GLN A 219 1.26 -38.70 5.87
CA GLN A 219 1.58 -40.04 5.37
C GLN A 219 3.09 -40.17 5.08
N ARG A 220 3.71 -39.18 4.47
CA ARG A 220 5.16 -39.16 4.21
C ARG A 220 5.95 -39.18 5.51
N ALA A 221 5.58 -38.38 6.51
CA ALA A 221 6.21 -38.37 7.82
C ALA A 221 6.10 -39.74 8.53
N ALA A 222 4.91 -40.37 8.50
CA ALA A 222 4.69 -41.69 9.09
C ALA A 222 5.53 -42.79 8.39
N ARG A 223 5.67 -42.74 7.05
CA ARG A 223 6.53 -43.65 6.30
C ARG A 223 8.01 -43.47 6.66
N ALA A 224 8.49 -42.21 6.76
CA ALA A 224 9.86 -41.92 7.15
C ALA A 224 10.20 -42.43 8.56
N ALA A 225 9.27 -42.20 9.54
CA ALA A 225 9.43 -42.70 10.92
C ALA A 225 9.54 -44.25 10.96
N LYS A 226 8.67 -44.94 10.22
CA LYS A 226 8.75 -46.44 10.13
C LYS A 226 10.06 -46.93 9.53
N THR A 227 10.62 -46.21 8.55
CA THR A 227 11.89 -46.59 7.91
C THR A 227 13.06 -46.37 8.86
N THR A 228 13.04 -45.32 9.67
CA THR A 228 14.05 -45.02 10.67
C THR A 228 14.05 -46.05 11.80
N THR A 229 12.87 -46.43 12.29
CA THR A 229 12.73 -47.45 13.35
C THR A 229 13.21 -48.83 12.87
N ARG A 230 12.95 -49.18 11.60
CA ARG A 230 13.41 -50.47 11.01
C ARG A 230 14.94 -50.55 10.84
N LYS A 231 15.60 -49.41 10.54
CA LYS A 231 17.07 -49.32 10.44
C LYS A 231 17.73 -49.45 11.82
N THR A 232 17.12 -48.89 12.86
CA THR A 232 17.64 -48.92 14.24
C THR A 232 17.49 -50.32 14.87
N THR A 233 16.41 -51.02 14.59
CA THR A 233 16.22 -52.44 15.03
C THR A 233 17.12 -53.40 14.31
N ALA A 234 17.42 -53.19 13.02
CA ALA A 234 18.36 -54.02 12.25
C ALA A 234 19.82 -53.85 12.75
N LYS A 235 20.22 -52.62 13.14
CA LYS A 235 21.57 -52.38 13.72
C LYS A 235 21.76 -52.91 15.15
N LYS A 236 20.70 -53.23 15.89
CA LYS A 236 20.79 -53.83 17.24
C LYS A 236 20.82 -55.36 17.23
N LYS A 237 20.58 -55.98 16.09
CA LYS A 237 20.60 -57.44 15.90
C LYS A 237 21.85 -57.99 15.15
N ALA A 238 22.72 -57.12 14.69
CA ALA A 238 24.03 -57.40 14.13
C ALA A 238 25.09 -57.02 15.17
#